data_46a8ac4495d05b4ef95b4b612a6cd611
#
_entry.id   46a8ac4495d05b4ef95b4b612a6cd611
#
_cell.length_a   1.000
_cell.length_b   1.000
_cell.length_c   1.000
_cell.angle_alpha   90.00
_cell.angle_beta   90.00
_cell.angle_gamma   90.00
#
_symmetry.space_group_name_H-M   'P 1'
#
loop_
_entity.id
_entity.type
_entity.pdbx_description
1 polymer ?
#
loop_
_entity_poly.entity_id
_entity_poly.type
_entity_poly.pdbx_seq_one_letter_code
_entity_poly.pdbx_strand_id
1 'polypeptide(L)'
;MDRQPVVYILTNKRNGTLYIGVTSDLRKRVWEHNRDLVEGFTKRYHVHRLVWYELHGDMSSAIMREKQLKKWNREWKLQLIEHSNPEWKDLWSEII
;
A
#
# COMPACT_ATOMS: atom_id res chain seq x y z
N MET A 1 4.56 -20.59 8.02
CA MET A 1 3.76 -19.70 7.16
C MET A 1 4.68 -18.99 6.19
N ASP A 2 4.37 -19.10 4.93
CA ASP A 2 5.18 -18.45 3.91
C ASP A 2 5.01 -16.94 3.92
N ARG A 3 6.13 -16.24 3.80
CA ARG A 3 6.11 -14.81 3.68
C ARG A 3 6.11 -14.41 2.21
N GLN A 4 5.31 -13.40 1.90
CA GLN A 4 5.15 -12.91 0.54
C GLN A 4 5.54 -11.44 0.50
N PRO A 5 6.67 -11.11 -0.14
CA PRO A 5 7.05 -9.70 -0.29
C PRO A 5 6.03 -8.96 -1.15
N VAL A 6 5.59 -7.81 -0.66
CA VAL A 6 4.53 -7.02 -1.30
C VAL A 6 4.84 -5.53 -1.18
N VAL A 7 4.65 -4.80 -2.27
CA VAL A 7 4.59 -3.34 -2.25
C VAL A 7 3.12 -2.95 -2.23
N TYR A 8 2.77 -1.95 -1.44
CA TYR A 8 1.36 -1.58 -1.28
C TYR A 8 1.20 -0.06 -1.17
N ILE A 9 -0.02 0.40 -1.48
CA ILE A 9 -0.39 1.80 -1.33
C ILE A 9 -1.64 1.88 -0.47
N LEU A 10 -1.58 2.71 0.56
CA LEU A 10 -2.72 3.05 1.41
C LEU A 10 -3.15 4.48 1.13
N THR A 11 -4.43 4.77 1.38
CA THR A 11 -4.95 6.13 1.29
C THR A 11 -5.98 6.36 2.39
N ASN A 12 -6.30 7.62 2.66
CA ASN A 12 -7.38 7.96 3.57
C ASN A 12 -8.74 8.05 2.84
N LYS A 13 -8.72 8.39 1.56
CA LYS A 13 -9.92 8.52 0.73
C LYS A 13 -9.52 8.56 -0.74
N ARG A 14 -10.51 8.47 -1.64
CA ARG A 14 -10.26 8.63 -3.08
C ARG A 14 -9.54 9.95 -3.35
N ASN A 15 -8.47 9.88 -4.13
CA ASN A 15 -7.62 11.03 -4.46
C ASN A 15 -7.03 11.73 -3.23
N GLY A 16 -6.95 11.02 -2.10
CA GLY A 16 -6.42 11.57 -0.87
C GLY A 16 -4.92 11.39 -0.71
N THR A 17 -4.48 11.41 0.53
CA THR A 17 -3.08 11.20 0.89
C THR A 17 -2.68 9.76 0.59
N LEU A 18 -1.50 9.58 -0.04
CA LEU A 18 -0.98 8.26 -0.38
C LEU A 18 0.19 7.90 0.52
N TYR A 19 0.24 6.64 0.93
CA TYR A 19 1.38 6.06 1.63
C TYR A 19 1.83 4.81 0.87
N ILE A 20 3.10 4.75 0.52
CA ILE A 20 3.69 3.61 -0.18
C ILE A 20 4.57 2.86 0.81
N GLY A 21 4.35 1.55 0.94
CA GLY A 21 5.11 0.72 1.84
C GLY A 21 5.51 -0.61 1.23
N VAL A 22 6.36 -1.33 1.93
CA VAL A 22 6.79 -2.67 1.56
C VAL A 22 6.74 -3.56 2.80
N THR A 23 6.31 -4.80 2.63
CA THR A 23 6.20 -5.73 3.76
C THR A 23 6.34 -7.17 3.27
N SER A 24 6.67 -8.07 4.16
CA SER A 24 6.62 -9.50 3.90
C SER A 24 5.33 -10.14 4.42
N ASP A 25 4.44 -9.34 5.01
CA ASP A 25 3.16 -9.82 5.55
C ASP A 25 2.11 -8.73 5.42
N LEU A 26 1.46 -8.68 4.26
CA LEU A 26 0.52 -7.61 3.93
C LEU A 26 -0.67 -7.56 4.88
N ARG A 27 -1.27 -8.72 5.19
CA ARG A 27 -2.45 -8.79 6.08
C ARG A 27 -2.14 -8.18 7.44
N LYS A 28 -1.02 -8.60 8.02
CA LYS A 28 -0.61 -8.10 9.34
C LYS A 28 -0.35 -6.59 9.30
N ARG A 29 0.36 -6.13 8.26
CA ARG A 29 0.74 -4.72 8.15
C ARG A 29 -0.49 -3.82 7.94
N VAL A 30 -1.42 -4.21 7.07
CA VAL A 30 -2.64 -3.44 6.85
C VAL A 30 -3.50 -3.42 8.11
N TRP A 31 -3.59 -4.56 8.81
CA TRP A 31 -4.30 -4.63 10.09
C TRP A 31 -3.71 -3.65 11.11
N GLU A 32 -2.37 -3.60 11.19
CA GLU A 32 -1.69 -2.68 12.10
C GLU A 32 -1.97 -1.21 11.76
N HIS A 33 -1.94 -0.87 10.46
CA HIS A 33 -2.26 0.49 10.03
C HIS A 33 -3.71 0.86 10.35
N ASN A 34 -4.65 -0.06 10.15
CA ASN A 34 -6.06 0.20 10.43
C ASN A 34 -6.32 0.46 11.91
N ARG A 35 -5.46 -0.04 12.78
CA ARG A 35 -5.59 0.16 14.23
C ARG A 35 -4.64 1.23 14.76
N ASP A 36 -4.02 1.99 13.87
CA ASP A 36 -3.07 3.04 14.22
C ASP A 36 -1.92 2.55 15.11
N LEU A 37 -1.53 1.28 14.94
CA LEU A 37 -0.41 0.71 15.69
C LEU A 37 0.95 1.06 15.10
N VAL A 38 0.96 1.55 13.85
CA VAL A 38 2.18 2.02 13.18
C VAL A 38 2.29 3.52 13.40
N GLU A 39 3.35 3.92 14.11
CA GLU A 39 3.57 5.34 14.39
C GLU A 39 3.98 6.09 13.13
N GLY A 40 3.68 7.41 13.11
CA GLY A 40 4.14 8.32 12.07
C GLY A 40 3.05 8.68 11.08
N PHE A 41 3.42 8.69 9.79
CA PHE A 41 2.61 9.25 8.72
C PHE A 41 1.20 8.65 8.64
N THR A 42 1.07 7.33 8.63
CA THR A 42 -0.23 6.68 8.43
C THR A 42 -1.19 6.93 9.60
N LYS A 43 -0.66 6.93 10.81
CA LYS A 43 -1.45 7.25 12.00
C LYS A 43 -1.91 8.71 11.98
N ARG A 44 -0.99 9.62 11.67
CA ARG A 44 -1.27 11.06 11.66
C ARG A 44 -2.33 11.45 10.65
N TYR A 45 -2.32 10.83 9.45
CA TYR A 45 -3.23 11.20 8.37
C TYR A 45 -4.37 10.21 8.17
N HIS A 46 -4.50 9.23 9.06
CA HIS A 46 -5.57 8.21 9.01
C HIS A 46 -5.62 7.48 7.67
N VAL A 47 -4.46 7.01 7.22
CA VAL A 47 -4.31 6.36 5.92
C VAL A 47 -4.51 4.87 6.12
N HIS A 48 -5.77 4.40 6.01
CA HIS A 48 -6.16 3.02 6.38
C HIS A 48 -6.65 2.18 5.22
N ARG A 49 -7.03 2.79 4.09
CA ARG A 49 -7.63 2.06 2.96
C ARG A 49 -6.54 1.52 2.06
N LEU A 50 -6.53 0.19 1.85
CA LEU A 50 -5.62 -0.45 0.91
C LEU A 50 -6.20 -0.31 -0.50
N VAL A 51 -5.50 0.39 -1.40
CA VAL A 51 -6.02 0.65 -2.75
C VAL A 51 -5.19 0.02 -3.85
N TRP A 52 -4.00 -0.48 -3.53
CA TRP A 52 -3.13 -1.12 -4.53
C TRP A 52 -2.10 -1.99 -3.83
N TYR A 53 -1.76 -3.14 -4.42
CA TYR A 53 -0.63 -3.94 -3.96
C TYR A 53 -0.06 -4.74 -5.12
N GLU A 54 1.21 -5.12 -4.99
CA GLU A 54 1.94 -5.86 -6.01
C GLU A 54 2.82 -6.90 -5.34
N LEU A 55 2.66 -8.15 -5.74
CA LEU A 55 3.44 -9.25 -5.18
C LEU A 55 4.80 -9.33 -5.86
N HIS A 56 5.82 -9.63 -5.07
CA HIS A 56 7.19 -9.79 -5.56
C HIS A 56 7.75 -11.15 -5.18
N GLY A 57 8.70 -11.65 -5.98
CA GLY A 57 9.34 -12.93 -5.73
C GLY A 57 10.32 -12.90 -4.57
N ASP A 58 10.88 -11.73 -4.28
CA ASP A 58 11.83 -11.55 -3.18
C ASP A 58 11.72 -10.13 -2.61
N MET A 59 12.30 -9.95 -1.42
CA MET A 59 12.23 -8.66 -0.72
C MET A 59 13.07 -7.59 -1.42
N SER A 60 14.19 -7.96 -2.05
CA SER A 60 15.04 -6.99 -2.72
C SER A 60 14.32 -6.30 -3.85
N SER A 61 13.60 -7.04 -4.69
CA SER A 61 12.84 -6.45 -5.79
C SER A 61 11.66 -5.61 -5.27
N ALA A 62 11.03 -6.05 -4.18
CA ALA A 62 9.95 -5.28 -3.58
C ALA A 62 10.45 -3.94 -3.04
N ILE A 63 11.60 -3.92 -2.38
CA ILE A 63 12.20 -2.70 -1.86
C ILE A 63 12.57 -1.75 -2.99
N MET A 64 13.14 -2.28 -4.08
CA MET A 64 13.48 -1.46 -5.25
C MET A 64 12.23 -0.83 -5.86
N ARG A 65 11.16 -1.60 -5.97
CA ARG A 65 9.88 -1.10 -6.50
C ARG A 65 9.29 -0.01 -5.62
N GLU A 66 9.31 -0.21 -4.31
CA GLU A 66 8.83 0.79 -3.35
C GLU A 66 9.59 2.10 -3.52
N LYS A 67 10.91 2.04 -3.61
CA LYS A 67 11.73 3.23 -3.81
C LYS A 67 11.44 3.91 -5.14
N GLN A 68 11.23 3.13 -6.20
CA GLN A 68 10.87 3.66 -7.51
C GLN A 68 9.55 4.42 -7.44
N LEU A 69 8.52 3.81 -6.85
CA LEU A 69 7.19 4.42 -6.75
C LEU A 69 7.21 5.69 -5.92
N LYS A 70 8.01 5.73 -4.86
CA LYS A 70 8.13 6.94 -4.04
C LYS A 70 8.69 8.13 -4.81
N LYS A 71 9.48 7.87 -5.87
CA LYS A 71 10.05 8.94 -6.72
C LYS A 71 9.10 9.39 -7.83
N TRP A 72 8.05 8.60 -8.12
CA TRP A 72 7.09 8.98 -9.14
C TRP A 72 6.32 10.22 -8.73
N ASN A 73 5.89 11.02 -9.72
CA ASN A 73 4.97 12.12 -9.43
C ASN A 73 3.61 11.55 -9.03
N ARG A 74 2.78 12.42 -8.45
CA ARG A 74 1.47 12.00 -7.94
C ARG A 74 0.58 11.42 -9.02
N GLU A 75 0.56 12.04 -10.19
CA GLU A 75 -0.32 11.59 -11.28
C GLU A 75 -0.02 10.15 -11.71
N TRP A 76 1.25 9.79 -11.80
CA TRP A 76 1.63 8.42 -12.14
C TRP A 76 1.16 7.43 -11.08
N LYS A 77 1.23 7.81 -9.82
CA LYS A 77 0.73 6.96 -8.72
C LYS A 77 -0.77 6.78 -8.81
N LEU A 78 -1.50 7.85 -9.13
CA LEU A 78 -2.95 7.78 -9.30
C LEU A 78 -3.32 6.86 -10.47
N GLN A 79 -2.62 6.96 -11.60
CA GLN A 79 -2.84 6.11 -12.75
C GLN A 79 -2.57 4.64 -12.41
N LEU A 80 -1.52 4.36 -11.66
CA LEU A 80 -1.19 3.00 -11.23
C LEU A 80 -2.34 2.40 -10.41
N ILE A 81 -2.87 3.15 -9.47
CA ILE A 81 -4.00 2.71 -8.65
C ILE A 81 -5.22 2.46 -9.52
N GLU A 82 -5.58 3.43 -10.37
CA GLU A 82 -6.82 3.39 -11.13
C GLU A 82 -6.80 2.36 -12.26
N HIS A 83 -5.63 1.96 -12.72
CA HIS A 83 -5.52 0.89 -13.70
C HIS A 83 -6.13 -0.43 -13.19
N SER A 84 -5.90 -0.77 -11.93
CA SER A 84 -6.40 -2.01 -11.32
C SER A 84 -7.59 -1.79 -10.38
N ASN A 85 -7.77 -0.57 -9.89
CA ASN A 85 -8.80 -0.25 -8.90
C ASN A 85 -9.41 1.13 -9.20
N PRO A 86 -10.15 1.25 -10.30
CA PRO A 86 -10.66 2.56 -10.75
C PRO A 86 -11.59 3.23 -9.75
N GLU A 87 -12.23 2.46 -8.88
CA GLU A 87 -13.17 3.00 -7.90
C GLU A 87 -12.53 3.26 -6.53
N TRP A 88 -11.23 2.99 -6.38
CA TRP A 88 -10.52 3.17 -5.12
C TRP A 88 -11.15 2.41 -3.95
N LYS A 89 -11.60 1.19 -4.22
CA LYS A 89 -12.16 0.32 -3.20
C LYS A 89 -11.10 -0.10 -2.21
N ASP A 90 -11.51 -0.34 -0.97
CA ASP A 90 -10.63 -0.93 0.02
C ASP A 90 -10.44 -2.41 -0.33
N LEU A 91 -9.23 -2.80 -0.65
CA LEU A 91 -8.90 -4.16 -1.10
C LEU A 91 -8.68 -5.14 0.06
N TRP A 92 -8.99 -4.74 1.29
CA TRP A 92 -8.82 -5.60 2.46
C TRP A 92 -9.50 -6.95 2.28
N SER A 93 -10.70 -6.97 1.71
CA SER A 93 -11.45 -8.21 1.50
C SER A 93 -10.76 -9.18 0.55
N GLU A 94 -9.86 -8.70 -0.30
CA GLU A 94 -9.12 -9.55 -1.24
C GLU A 94 -7.95 -10.26 -0.58
N ILE A 95 -7.44 -9.74 0.53
CA ILE A 95 -6.21 -10.25 1.13
C ILE A 95 -6.43 -11.05 2.41
N ILE A 96 -7.65 -11.08 2.93
CA ILE A 96 -7.97 -11.84 4.15
C ILE A 96 -8.33 -13.31 3.90
#